data_8ab4eecb008a17a4d16d5eb40d15ab01
#
_entry.id   8ab4eecb008a17a4d16d5eb40d15ab01
#
_cell.length_a   1.000
_cell.length_b   1.000
_cell.length_c   1.000
_cell.angle_alpha   90.00
_cell.angle_beta   90.00
_cell.angle_gamma   90.00
#
_symmetry.space_group_name_H-M   'P 1'
#
loop_
_entity.id
_entity.type
_entity.pdbx_description
1 polymer ?
#
loop_
_entity_poly.entity_id
_entity_poly.type
_entity_poly.pdbx_seq_one_letter_code
_entity_poly.pdbx_strand_id
1 'polypeptide(L)' 'MNQVNPAKLLQSKWTAVQPKNNEKHFLVVDVEFDERGAVVYCALEAVINKRRIAVDWRVLKNSCKWKQGWKHX' A
#
# COMPACT_ATOMS: atom_id res chain seq x y z
N MET A 1 -2.90 0.04 -14.95
CA MET A 1 -2.86 -0.78 -13.74
C MET A 1 -1.46 -0.76 -13.14
N ASN A 2 -1.38 -0.60 -11.85
CA ASN A 2 -0.08 -0.65 -11.19
C ASN A 2 0.46 -2.06 -11.18
N GLN A 3 1.75 -2.18 -11.41
CA GLN A 3 2.42 -3.47 -11.29
C GLN A 3 2.93 -3.61 -9.86
N VAL A 4 2.46 -4.64 -9.17
CA VAL A 4 2.82 -4.86 -7.78
C VAL A 4 3.48 -6.23 -7.67
N ASN A 5 4.74 -6.23 -7.24
CA ASN A 5 5.47 -7.47 -7.03
C ASN A 5 5.35 -7.86 -5.56
N PRO A 6 4.68 -8.98 -5.24
CA PRO A 6 4.51 -9.35 -3.84
C PRO A 6 5.83 -9.49 -3.08
N ALA A 7 6.89 -9.91 -3.76
CA ALA A 7 8.17 -10.07 -3.10
C ALA A 7 8.81 -8.75 -2.69
N LYS A 8 8.35 -7.64 -3.30
CA LYS A 8 8.88 -6.31 -3.00
C LYS A 8 7.84 -5.42 -2.36
N LEU A 9 6.77 -6.01 -1.87
CA LEU A 9 5.65 -5.23 -1.34
C LEU A 9 6.02 -4.53 -0.03
N LEU A 10 6.78 -5.19 0.84
CA LEU A 10 7.15 -4.63 2.13
C LEU A 10 7.99 -3.37 1.92
N GLN A 11 7.62 -2.30 2.63
CA GLN A 11 8.28 -0.99 2.56
C GLN A 11 8.09 -0.27 1.24
N SER A 12 7.17 -0.75 0.41
CA SER A 12 6.83 0.00 -0.80
C SER A 12 6.02 1.24 -0.43
N LYS A 13 6.18 2.28 -1.23
CA LYS A 13 5.57 3.60 -0.98
C LYS A 13 4.41 3.80 -1.92
N TRP A 14 3.34 4.38 -1.40
CA TRP A 14 2.12 4.57 -2.16
C TRP A 14 1.51 5.92 -1.89
N THR A 15 0.78 6.43 -2.88
CA THR A 15 0.04 7.69 -2.76
C THR A 15 -1.42 7.41 -3.08
N ALA A 16 -2.31 7.83 -2.18
CA ALA A 16 -3.73 7.71 -2.40
C ALA A 16 -4.16 8.75 -3.43
N VAL A 17 -4.88 8.30 -4.46
CA VAL A 17 -5.36 9.21 -5.49
C VAL A 17 -6.45 10.13 -4.95
N GLN A 18 -7.29 9.59 -4.04
CA GLN A 18 -8.32 10.38 -3.40
C GLN A 18 -8.11 10.32 -1.89
N PRO A 19 -7.16 11.10 -1.38
CA PRO A 19 -6.82 11.02 0.04
C PRO A 19 -7.97 11.49 0.93
N LYS A 20 -8.07 10.85 2.09
CA LYS A 20 -9.04 11.20 3.12
C LYS A 20 -8.30 11.52 4.40
N ASN A 21 -8.83 12.45 5.17
CA ASN A 21 -8.26 12.82 6.48
C ASN A 21 -6.81 13.26 6.36
N ASN A 22 -6.46 13.87 5.23
CA ASN A 22 -5.10 14.29 4.93
C ASN A 22 -4.12 13.14 4.83
N GLU A 23 -4.61 11.92 4.73
CA GLU A 23 -3.77 10.74 4.60
C GLU A 23 -3.54 10.46 3.12
N LYS A 24 -2.45 11.00 2.61
CA LYS A 24 -2.15 10.88 1.19
C LYS A 24 -1.05 9.86 0.94
N HIS A 25 0.03 9.92 1.73
CA HIS A 25 1.19 9.05 1.52
C HIS A 25 1.15 7.88 2.48
N PHE A 26 1.39 6.69 1.96
CA PHE A 26 1.34 5.47 2.74
C PHE A 26 2.58 4.63 2.48
N LEU A 27 2.92 3.82 3.48
CA LEU A 27 4.04 2.89 3.41
C LEU A 27 3.53 1.51 3.80
N VAL A 28 3.90 0.49 3.04
CA VAL A 28 3.57 -0.87 3.44
C VAL A 28 4.53 -1.26 4.56
N VAL A 29 3.98 -1.51 5.75
CA VAL A 29 4.80 -1.76 6.94
C VAL A 29 4.75 -3.21 7.40
N ASP A 30 3.81 -4.00 6.88
CA ASP A 30 3.72 -5.40 7.29
C ASP A 30 3.13 -6.22 6.16
N VAL A 31 3.72 -7.36 5.91
CA VAL A 31 3.26 -8.29 4.88
C VAL A 31 3.48 -9.70 5.40
N GLU A 32 2.47 -10.56 5.26
CA GLU A 32 2.60 -11.96 5.63
C GLU A 32 2.28 -12.83 4.43
N PHE A 33 3.00 -13.92 4.30
CA PHE A 33 2.86 -14.85 3.20
C PHE A 33 2.45 -16.23 3.74
N ASP A 34 1.71 -16.96 2.92
CA ASP A 34 1.40 -18.34 3.28
C ASP A 34 2.51 -19.28 2.80
N GLU A 35 2.29 -20.58 2.92
CA GLU A 35 3.29 -21.56 2.55
C GLU A 35 3.61 -21.54 1.06
N ARG A 36 2.68 -21.06 0.27
CA ARG A 36 2.86 -21.00 -1.18
C ARG A 36 3.50 -19.71 -1.64
N GLY A 37 3.73 -18.79 -0.72
CA GLY A 37 4.28 -17.49 -1.08
C GLY A 37 3.25 -16.47 -1.50
N ALA A 38 1.97 -16.76 -1.28
CA ALA A 38 0.91 -15.80 -1.58
C ALA A 38 0.73 -14.85 -0.40
N VAL A 39 0.45 -13.59 -0.69
CA VAL A 39 0.24 -12.60 0.35
C VAL A 39 -1.11 -12.84 1.02
N VAL A 40 -1.09 -13.07 2.33
CA VAL A 40 -2.30 -13.28 3.10
C VAL A 40 -2.62 -12.12 4.03
N TYR A 41 -1.70 -11.16 4.16
CA TYR A 41 -1.91 -10.00 5.02
C TYR A 41 -1.03 -8.86 4.53
N CYS A 42 -1.59 -7.67 4.49
CA CYS A 42 -0.84 -6.48 4.09
C CYS A 42 -1.38 -5.30 4.87
N ALA A 43 -0.48 -4.53 5.48
CA ALA A 43 -0.86 -3.37 6.26
C ALA A 43 -0.15 -2.14 5.73
N LEU A 44 -0.90 -1.07 5.57
CA LEU A 44 -0.38 0.24 5.20
C LEU A 44 -0.36 1.15 6.42
N GLU A 45 0.63 2.02 6.46
CA GLU A 45 0.73 3.03 7.50
C GLU A 45 0.71 4.41 6.86
N ALA A 46 -0.23 5.25 7.30
CA ALA A 46 -0.29 6.62 6.82
C ALA A 46 0.91 7.38 7.39
N VAL A 47 1.68 8.01 6.51
CA VAL A 47 2.93 8.66 6.94
C VAL A 47 2.65 9.81 7.89
N ILE A 48 1.57 10.55 7.65
CA ILE A 48 1.32 11.77 8.40
C ILE A 48 0.99 11.51 9.87
N ASN A 49 0.30 10.42 10.18
CA ASN A 49 -0.14 10.18 11.55
C ASN A 49 0.19 8.78 12.07
N LYS A 50 0.89 7.98 11.29
CA LYS A 50 1.31 6.63 11.67
C LYS A 50 0.13 5.67 11.90
N ARG A 51 -1.03 6.00 11.39
CA ARG A 51 -2.20 5.14 11.52
C ARG A 51 -2.07 3.96 10.55
N ARG A 52 -2.28 2.75 11.05
CA ARG A 52 -2.16 1.55 10.23
C ARG A 52 -3.53 1.03 9.84
N ILE A 53 -3.63 0.57 8.59
CA ILE A 53 -4.85 -0.06 8.10
C ILE A 53 -4.47 -1.35 7.38
N ALA A 54 -5.28 -2.38 7.56
CA ALA A 54 -5.08 -3.63 6.85
C ALA A 54 -5.85 -3.58 5.54
N VAL A 55 -5.20 -3.97 4.45
CA VAL A 55 -5.83 -3.95 3.14
C VAL A 55 -5.50 -5.24 2.41
N ASP A 56 -6.33 -5.55 1.41
CA ASP A 56 -6.00 -6.59 0.45
C ASP A 56 -4.97 -5.99 -0.50
N TRP A 57 -3.77 -6.61 -0.56
CA TRP A 57 -2.69 -6.04 -1.35
C TRP A 57 -3.07 -5.81 -2.81
N ARG A 58 -4.06 -6.55 -3.30
CA ARG A 58 -4.47 -6.42 -4.70
C ARG A 58 -5.14 -5.08 -4.97
N VAL A 59 -5.63 -4.38 -3.93
CA VAL A 59 -6.20 -3.05 -4.16
C VAL A 59 -5.15 -2.06 -4.64
N LEU A 60 -3.88 -2.32 -4.33
CA LEU A 60 -2.80 -1.45 -4.76
C LEU A 60 -2.58 -1.50 -6.27
N LYS A 61 -3.09 -2.53 -6.94
CA LYS A 61 -3.01 -2.61 -8.40
C LYS A 61 -3.93 -1.62 -9.09
N ASN A 62 -4.92 -1.10 -8.37
CA ASN A 62 -5.92 -0.21 -8.97
C ASN A 62 -5.35 1.19 -9.10
N SER A 63 -5.00 1.57 -10.32
CA SER A 63 -4.37 2.87 -10.56
C SER A 63 -5.35 4.03 -10.41
N CYS A 64 -6.65 3.75 -10.33
CA CYS A 64 -7.62 4.80 -10.03
C CYS A 64 -7.60 5.18 -8.57
N LYS A 65 -7.04 4.36 -7.71
CA LYS A 65 -7.05 4.59 -6.27
C LYS A 65 -5.65 4.77 -5.68
N TRP A 66 -4.63 4.18 -6.30
CA TRP A 66 -3.28 4.22 -5.76
C TRP A 66 -2.27 4.49 -6.84
N LYS A 67 -1.25 5.27 -6.50
CA LYS A 67 -0.08 5.48 -7.36
C LYS A 67 1.17 5.03 -6.63
N GLN A 68 2.08 4.44 -7.38
CA GLN A 68 3.33 3.97 -6.79
C GLN A 68 4.24 5.15 -6.46
N GLY A 69 4.93 5.02 -5.33
CA GLY A 69 5.81 6.07 -4.85
C GLY A 69 5.03 7.17 -4.15
N TRP A 70 5.75 8.12 -3.61
CA TRP A 70 5.13 9.27 -2.96
C TRP A 70 5.08 10.42 -3.95
N LYS A 71 3.87 10.78 -4.41
CA LYS A 71 3.65 11.83 -5.40
C LYS A 71 3.17 13.10 -4.72
N HIS A 72 3.66 14.19 -5.23
CA HIS A 72 3.16 15.50 -4.78
C HIS A 72 2.10 15.96 -5.74
N UNK A 73 1.18 16.43 -5.16
CA UNK A 73 0.20 16.95 -5.87
C UNK A 73 -0.05 17.26 -6.75
#